data_8bdfde7b94fa632829aa2fe6a8cdc345
#
_entry.id   8bdfde7b94fa632829aa2fe6a8cdc345
#
_cell.length_a   1.000
_cell.length_b   1.000
_cell.length_c   1.000
_cell.angle_alpha   90.00
_cell.angle_beta   90.00
_cell.angle_gamma   90.00
#
_symmetry.space_group_name_H-M   'P 1'
#
loop_
_entity.id
_entity.type
_entity.pdbx_description
1 polymer ?
#
loop_
_entity_poly.entity_id
_entity_poly.type
_entity_poly.pdbx_seq_one_letter_code
_entity_poly.pdbx_strand_id
1 'polypeptide(L)'
;MTGVSVISIDREEQPNGPRYIADLQGLEEDFPMKLTDYKALTFDCYGTLIDWESGMMEGLKPLTSKLGTALSRNAVLEAHARHESAQQEQTPGKRYRDLLPIVYKRLAEEWGLGVTWAECVQYGKSVRDWPAFSDTAAALQYLKKYYKLVILSNVDNESFSFSNQKLGVSFDAIYTAEDVGSYKPAPANFKYMLDKLKSLGVTQSEVLHTAESMFHDHKPANAIGLASCWIYRRHNDQGFGATMNPGEMPKYDFRFTSMAELAKAHQEQLRA
;
A
#
# COMPACT_ATOMS: atom_id res chain seq x y z
N MET A 1 -70.77 -32.16 13.59
CA MET A 1 -71.90 -31.20 13.62
C MET A 1 -71.30 -29.84 13.86
N THR A 2 -71.28 -29.07 12.86
CA THR A 2 -71.31 -27.60 12.85
C THR A 2 -70.74 -27.09 11.48
N GLY A 3 -71.59 -26.39 10.84
CA GLY A 3 -71.49 -26.00 9.45
C GLY A 3 -70.48 -24.91 9.17
N VAL A 4 -69.93 -24.99 7.97
CA VAL A 4 -69.12 -23.97 7.38
C VAL A 4 -69.99 -23.14 6.45
N SER A 5 -70.12 -21.85 6.76
CA SER A 5 -70.83 -20.88 5.94
C SER A 5 -69.87 -20.30 4.92
N VAL A 6 -70.21 -20.42 3.63
CA VAL A 6 -69.53 -19.82 2.52
C VAL A 6 -70.11 -18.42 2.34
N ILE A 7 -69.25 -17.40 2.42
CA ILE A 7 -69.60 -16.03 2.04
C ILE A 7 -68.99 -15.76 0.65
N SER A 8 -69.92 -15.50 -0.28
CA SER A 8 -69.60 -14.97 -1.61
C SER A 8 -69.23 -13.50 -1.51
N ILE A 9 -68.14 -13.08 -2.09
CA ILE A 9 -67.80 -11.67 -2.23
C ILE A 9 -67.75 -11.32 -3.73
N ASP A 10 -68.64 -10.40 -4.08
CA ASP A 10 -68.77 -9.80 -5.42
C ASP A 10 -67.51 -9.05 -5.81
N ARG A 11 -67.15 -9.17 -7.07
CA ARG A 11 -66.13 -8.37 -7.73
C ARG A 11 -66.74 -7.00 -8.07
N GLU A 12 -66.28 -5.97 -7.38
CA GLU A 12 -66.38 -4.60 -7.87
C GLU A 12 -65.15 -4.22 -8.68
N GLU A 13 -65.38 -3.79 -9.91
CA GLU A 13 -64.40 -3.18 -10.81
C GLU A 13 -63.99 -1.82 -10.22
N GLN A 14 -62.67 -1.62 -10.05
CA GLN A 14 -62.08 -0.31 -9.72
C GLN A 14 -61.42 0.31 -10.94
N PRO A 15 -61.55 1.64 -11.13
CA PRO A 15 -61.13 2.34 -12.33
C PRO A 15 -59.64 2.63 -12.38
N ASN A 16 -59.15 2.74 -13.63
CA ASN A 16 -57.84 3.12 -14.04
C ASN A 16 -57.10 4.14 -13.15
N GLY A 17 -56.11 3.68 -12.38
CA GLY A 17 -55.09 4.52 -11.75
C GLY A 17 -53.97 4.85 -12.73
N PRO A 18 -53.23 5.96 -12.58
CA PRO A 18 -52.21 6.37 -13.51
C PRO A 18 -51.09 5.35 -13.58
N ARG A 19 -50.71 4.97 -14.84
CA ARG A 19 -49.53 4.19 -15.12
C ARG A 19 -48.31 4.99 -14.68
N TYR A 20 -47.66 4.60 -13.57
CA TYR A 20 -46.32 5.04 -13.28
C TYR A 20 -45.41 4.45 -14.36
N ILE A 21 -45.00 5.30 -15.29
CA ILE A 21 -43.81 5.05 -16.11
C ILE A 21 -42.66 5.09 -15.13
N ALA A 22 -42.09 3.93 -14.79
CA ALA A 22 -40.86 3.85 -14.04
C ALA A 22 -39.80 4.57 -14.90
N ASP A 23 -39.31 5.66 -14.34
CA ASP A 23 -38.24 6.47 -14.91
C ASP A 23 -36.97 5.60 -14.87
N LEU A 24 -36.62 5.02 -16.02
CA LEU A 24 -35.37 4.26 -16.23
C LEU A 24 -34.20 5.24 -16.47
N GLN A 25 -34.09 6.26 -15.60
CA GLN A 25 -32.91 7.11 -15.57
C GLN A 25 -32.00 6.60 -14.46
N GLY A 26 -30.83 6.05 -14.88
CA GLY A 26 -29.65 5.89 -14.04
C GLY A 26 -29.37 4.51 -13.47
N LEU A 27 -29.49 3.46 -14.26
CA LEU A 27 -28.55 2.34 -14.09
C LEU A 27 -27.30 2.73 -14.88
N GLU A 28 -26.38 3.49 -14.27
CA GLU A 28 -24.99 3.45 -14.71
C GLU A 28 -24.57 1.99 -14.55
N GLU A 29 -24.40 1.29 -15.68
CA GLU A 29 -23.74 -0.01 -15.69
C GLU A 29 -22.34 0.24 -15.09
N ASP A 30 -22.12 -0.26 -13.91
CA ASP A 30 -20.84 -0.21 -13.21
C ASP A 30 -19.88 -1.11 -14.00
N PHE A 31 -19.34 -0.58 -15.09
CA PHE A 31 -18.30 -1.26 -15.86
C PHE A 31 -17.08 -1.41 -14.94
N PRO A 32 -16.54 -2.63 -14.80
CA PRO A 32 -15.39 -2.83 -13.96
C PRO A 32 -14.25 -1.91 -14.42
N MET A 33 -13.71 -1.10 -13.49
CA MET A 33 -12.59 -0.20 -13.75
C MET A 33 -11.44 -0.96 -14.40
N LYS A 34 -10.85 -0.37 -15.46
CA LYS A 34 -9.69 -0.93 -16.15
C LYS A 34 -8.42 -0.20 -15.71
N LEU A 35 -7.28 -0.89 -15.80
CA LEU A 35 -5.98 -0.24 -15.56
C LEU A 35 -5.78 0.95 -16.51
N THR A 36 -6.26 0.83 -17.74
CA THR A 36 -6.17 1.87 -18.78
C THR A 36 -6.99 3.14 -18.50
N ASP A 37 -7.86 3.15 -17.48
CA ASP A 37 -8.69 4.31 -17.12
C ASP A 37 -7.92 5.34 -16.27
N TYR A 38 -6.76 4.95 -15.71
CA TYR A 38 -5.95 5.81 -14.87
C TYR A 38 -4.88 6.56 -15.69
N LYS A 39 -4.46 7.73 -15.18
CA LYS A 39 -3.39 8.56 -15.77
C LYS A 39 -2.11 8.54 -14.93
N ALA A 40 -2.22 8.24 -13.65
CA ALA A 40 -1.09 8.17 -12.75
C ALA A 40 -1.14 6.92 -11.88
N LEU A 41 0.02 6.27 -11.75
CA LEU A 41 0.29 5.27 -10.73
C LEU A 41 1.11 5.91 -9.63
N THR A 42 0.59 5.89 -8.41
CA THR A 42 1.33 6.32 -7.24
C THR A 42 1.80 5.08 -6.48
N PHE A 43 3.06 5.04 -6.08
CA PHE A 43 3.67 3.85 -5.51
C PHE A 43 4.13 4.09 -4.08
N ASP A 44 3.79 3.15 -3.19
CA ASP A 44 4.69 2.82 -2.11
C ASP A 44 5.99 2.23 -2.65
N CYS A 45 7.08 2.37 -1.91
CA CYS A 45 8.39 1.90 -2.38
C CYS A 45 8.86 0.62 -1.69
N TYR A 46 8.90 0.62 -0.36
CA TYR A 46 9.53 -0.44 0.43
C TYR A 46 8.54 -1.54 0.77
N GLY A 47 8.80 -2.74 0.25
CA GLY A 47 7.87 -3.87 0.24
C GLY A 47 7.11 -3.98 -1.09
N THR A 48 7.02 -2.89 -1.87
CA THR A 48 6.36 -2.85 -3.17
C THR A 48 7.34 -2.96 -4.33
N LEU A 49 8.32 -2.05 -4.37
CA LEU A 49 9.35 -1.91 -5.40
C LEU A 49 10.73 -2.40 -4.94
N ILE A 50 11.03 -2.18 -3.67
CA ILE A 50 12.26 -2.58 -2.97
C ILE A 50 11.96 -3.74 -2.04
N ASP A 51 12.73 -4.82 -2.13
CA ASP A 51 12.66 -5.98 -1.21
C ASP A 51 13.29 -5.61 0.14
N TRP A 52 12.53 -4.84 0.89
CA TRP A 52 12.97 -4.30 2.16
C TRP A 52 13.13 -5.36 3.25
N GLU A 53 12.30 -6.42 3.23
CA GLU A 53 12.39 -7.50 4.21
C GLU A 53 13.72 -8.25 4.10
N SER A 54 14.18 -8.54 2.87
CA SER A 54 15.49 -9.11 2.65
C SER A 54 16.61 -8.15 3.06
N GLY A 55 16.45 -6.87 2.74
CA GLY A 55 17.38 -5.81 3.15
C GLY A 55 17.45 -5.63 4.68
N MET A 56 16.30 -5.61 5.36
CA MET A 56 16.23 -5.58 6.84
C MET A 56 16.91 -6.80 7.47
N MET A 57 16.59 -8.00 7.00
CA MET A 57 17.17 -9.21 7.56
C MET A 57 18.69 -9.23 7.43
N GLU A 58 19.23 -8.78 6.30
CA GLU A 58 20.69 -8.64 6.15
C GLU A 58 21.27 -7.57 7.08
N GLY A 59 20.62 -6.40 7.17
CA GLY A 59 21.03 -5.33 8.09
C GLY A 59 20.92 -5.69 9.58
N LEU A 60 19.95 -6.55 9.94
CA LEU A 60 19.78 -7.06 11.31
C LEU A 60 20.66 -8.28 11.63
N LYS A 61 21.34 -8.86 10.66
CA LYS A 61 22.16 -10.07 10.83
C LYS A 61 23.20 -9.98 11.97
N PRO A 62 23.90 -8.85 12.21
CA PRO A 62 24.80 -8.72 13.34
C PRO A 62 24.11 -8.88 14.69
N LEU A 63 22.80 -8.57 14.76
CA LEU A 63 21.98 -8.72 15.97
C LEU A 63 21.38 -10.12 16.07
N THR A 64 20.72 -10.58 14.99
CA THR A 64 20.00 -11.87 14.97
C THR A 64 20.93 -13.08 15.04
N SER A 65 22.17 -12.97 14.55
CA SER A 65 23.17 -14.05 14.70
C SER A 65 23.54 -14.36 16.14
N LYS A 66 23.35 -13.40 17.07
CA LYS A 66 23.56 -13.59 18.52
C LYS A 66 22.44 -14.39 19.17
N LEU A 67 21.28 -14.56 18.51
CA LEU A 67 20.10 -15.27 19.02
C LEU A 67 20.07 -16.75 18.58
N GLY A 68 20.98 -17.17 17.70
CA GLY A 68 20.93 -18.51 17.10
C GLY A 68 19.63 -18.75 16.31
N THR A 69 18.97 -19.89 16.56
CA THR A 69 17.70 -20.25 15.91
C THR A 69 16.46 -19.88 16.73
N ALA A 70 16.59 -19.05 17.75
CA ALA A 70 15.52 -18.78 18.70
C ALA A 70 14.33 -18.02 18.09
N LEU A 71 14.56 -17.22 17.03
CA LEU A 71 13.51 -16.45 16.36
C LEU A 71 13.39 -16.81 14.89
N SER A 72 12.14 -16.98 14.43
CA SER A 72 11.86 -17.12 13.00
C SER A 72 12.02 -15.76 12.28
N ARG A 73 12.21 -15.81 10.94
CA ARG A 73 12.21 -14.60 10.09
C ARG A 73 10.98 -13.72 10.36
N ASN A 74 9.79 -14.30 10.40
CA ASN A 74 8.56 -13.55 10.64
C ASN A 74 8.55 -12.89 12.03
N ALA A 75 9.00 -13.58 13.07
CA ALA A 75 9.07 -13.01 14.42
C ALA A 75 10.02 -11.79 14.48
N VAL A 76 11.13 -11.82 13.76
CA VAL A 76 12.06 -10.68 13.64
C VAL A 76 11.40 -9.51 12.92
N LEU A 77 10.74 -9.76 11.78
CA LEU A 77 10.07 -8.73 10.99
C LEU A 77 8.89 -8.08 11.74
N GLU A 78 8.09 -8.88 12.43
CA GLU A 78 6.97 -8.40 13.25
C GLU A 78 7.45 -7.58 14.46
N ALA A 79 8.54 -7.98 15.11
CA ALA A 79 9.16 -7.18 16.18
C ALA A 79 9.66 -5.84 15.63
N HIS A 80 10.30 -5.85 14.46
CA HIS A 80 10.73 -4.63 13.78
C HIS A 80 9.55 -3.72 13.49
N ALA A 81 8.47 -4.24 12.88
CA ALA A 81 7.26 -3.47 12.55
C ALA A 81 6.66 -2.77 13.78
N ARG A 82 6.57 -3.47 14.92
CA ARG A 82 6.06 -2.87 16.18
C ARG A 82 6.91 -1.70 16.65
N HIS A 83 8.23 -1.88 16.70
CA HIS A 83 9.14 -0.83 17.17
C HIS A 83 9.22 0.35 16.21
N GLU A 84 9.18 0.08 14.90
CA GLU A 84 9.18 1.10 13.86
C GLU A 84 7.92 1.94 13.93
N SER A 85 6.73 1.32 13.89
CA SER A 85 5.45 2.02 13.97
C SER A 85 5.34 2.87 15.23
N ALA A 86 5.69 2.30 16.40
CA ALA A 86 5.70 3.05 17.66
C ALA A 86 6.66 4.25 17.63
N GLN A 87 7.82 4.13 16.96
CA GLN A 87 8.76 5.25 16.84
C GLN A 87 8.28 6.31 15.86
N GLN A 88 7.66 5.91 14.75
CA GLN A 88 7.05 6.84 13.77
C GLN A 88 5.94 7.67 14.42
N GLU A 89 5.09 7.05 15.25
CA GLU A 89 4.05 7.74 16.01
C GLU A 89 4.62 8.76 17.02
N GLN A 90 5.69 8.38 17.73
CA GLN A 90 6.32 9.26 18.73
C GLN A 90 7.10 10.42 18.13
N THR A 91 7.67 10.24 16.96
CA THR A 91 8.51 11.25 16.29
C THR A 91 8.20 11.34 14.79
N PRO A 92 7.00 11.82 14.40
CA PRO A 92 6.55 11.77 13.01
C PRO A 92 7.41 12.59 12.04
N GLY A 93 8.12 13.61 12.50
CA GLY A 93 9.04 14.40 11.68
C GLY A 93 10.50 13.92 11.69
N LYS A 94 10.84 12.82 12.38
CA LYS A 94 12.21 12.28 12.40
C LYS A 94 12.50 11.59 11.07
N ARG A 95 13.69 11.84 10.46
CA ARG A 95 14.10 11.16 9.24
C ARG A 95 14.26 9.65 9.48
N TYR A 96 13.90 8.86 8.49
CA TYR A 96 13.87 7.40 8.59
C TYR A 96 15.23 6.80 8.99
N ARG A 97 16.32 7.26 8.38
CA ARG A 97 17.68 6.84 8.72
C ARG A 97 18.11 7.19 10.15
N ASP A 98 17.48 8.20 10.78
CA ASP A 98 17.75 8.59 12.17
C ASP A 98 16.78 7.90 13.15
N LEU A 99 15.68 7.33 12.64
CA LEU A 99 14.69 6.54 13.35
C LEU A 99 15.15 5.08 13.50
N LEU A 100 15.66 4.46 12.44
CA LEU A 100 16.09 3.06 12.43
C LEU A 100 17.14 2.70 13.49
N PRO A 101 18.13 3.57 13.83
CA PRO A 101 19.01 3.32 14.96
C PRO A 101 18.29 3.09 16.29
N ILE A 102 17.18 3.79 16.52
CA ILE A 102 16.36 3.65 17.72
C ILE A 102 15.61 2.30 17.67
N VAL A 103 15.07 1.94 16.52
CA VAL A 103 14.41 0.63 16.32
C VAL A 103 15.38 -0.51 16.58
N TYR A 104 16.59 -0.44 16.04
CA TYR A 104 17.64 -1.45 16.27
C TYR A 104 17.98 -1.57 17.77
N LYS A 105 18.11 -0.44 18.46
CA LYS A 105 18.38 -0.42 19.90
C LYS A 105 17.26 -1.09 20.70
N ARG A 106 16.00 -0.80 20.36
CA ARG A 106 14.83 -1.39 21.01
C ARG A 106 14.71 -2.90 20.76
N LEU A 107 15.00 -3.36 19.54
CA LEU A 107 15.08 -4.79 19.23
C LEU A 107 16.15 -5.49 20.08
N ALA A 108 17.34 -4.88 20.20
CA ALA A 108 18.40 -5.42 21.04
C ALA A 108 17.98 -5.52 22.52
N GLU A 109 17.33 -4.49 23.04
CA GLU A 109 16.79 -4.47 24.41
C GLU A 109 15.71 -5.52 24.63
N GLU A 110 14.74 -5.66 23.70
CA GLU A 110 13.70 -6.68 23.77
C GLU A 110 14.30 -8.10 23.80
N TRP A 111 15.40 -8.31 23.07
CA TRP A 111 16.06 -9.62 23.00
C TRP A 111 17.18 -9.82 24.03
N GLY A 112 17.35 -8.89 24.95
CA GLY A 112 18.35 -8.97 26.02
C GLY A 112 19.80 -8.87 25.53
N LEU A 113 20.04 -8.22 24.37
CA LEU A 113 21.35 -8.10 23.75
C LEU A 113 21.97 -6.72 23.96
N GLY A 114 23.26 -6.70 24.31
CA GLY A 114 24.06 -5.47 24.35
C GLY A 114 24.46 -5.03 22.94
N VAL A 115 24.27 -3.74 22.62
CA VAL A 115 24.71 -3.11 21.38
C VAL A 115 25.27 -1.71 21.64
N THR A 116 26.22 -1.31 20.81
CA THR A 116 26.74 0.04 20.78
C THR A 116 25.86 0.95 19.92
N TRP A 117 25.89 2.26 20.16
CA TRP A 117 25.18 3.20 19.29
C TRP A 117 25.73 3.22 17.86
N ALA A 118 27.03 2.92 17.68
CA ALA A 118 27.62 2.80 16.35
C ALA A 118 27.01 1.66 15.52
N GLU A 119 26.74 0.51 16.13
CA GLU A 119 26.01 -0.62 15.47
C GLU A 119 24.60 -0.18 15.09
N CYS A 120 23.88 0.53 15.96
CA CYS A 120 22.55 1.06 15.66
C CYS A 120 22.56 2.02 14.45
N VAL A 121 23.52 2.97 14.42
CA VAL A 121 23.68 3.91 13.31
C VAL A 121 24.03 3.19 12.02
N GLN A 122 24.83 2.12 12.07
CA GLN A 122 25.13 1.32 10.88
C GLN A 122 23.89 0.66 10.30
N TYR A 123 22.97 0.18 11.15
CA TYR A 123 21.68 -0.31 10.69
C TYR A 123 20.85 0.78 9.99
N GLY A 124 20.78 1.99 10.54
CA GLY A 124 20.11 3.12 9.89
C GLY A 124 20.64 3.44 8.49
N LYS A 125 21.93 3.19 8.26
CA LYS A 125 22.57 3.37 6.95
C LYS A 125 22.33 2.23 5.98
N SER A 126 21.85 1.07 6.42
CA SER A 126 21.70 -0.14 5.60
C SER A 126 20.64 0.00 4.50
N VAL A 127 19.71 0.96 4.62
CA VAL A 127 18.65 1.21 3.63
C VAL A 127 19.22 1.40 2.23
N ARG A 128 20.40 2.00 2.12
CA ARG A 128 21.13 2.19 0.86
C ARG A 128 21.42 0.89 0.09
N ASP A 129 21.53 -0.23 0.82
CA ASP A 129 21.94 -1.52 0.28
C ASP A 129 20.75 -2.45 -0.01
N TRP A 130 19.53 -2.07 0.42
CA TRP A 130 18.34 -2.89 0.21
C TRP A 130 18.05 -3.10 -1.28
N PRO A 131 17.84 -4.34 -1.74
CA PRO A 131 17.71 -4.64 -3.16
C PRO A 131 16.34 -4.26 -3.70
N ALA A 132 16.24 -3.94 -4.99
CA ALA A 132 14.96 -3.91 -5.68
C ALA A 132 14.50 -5.35 -5.99
N PHE A 133 13.17 -5.58 -6.06
CA PHE A 133 12.67 -6.82 -6.62
C PHE A 133 13.09 -6.94 -8.08
N SER A 134 13.39 -8.15 -8.52
CA SER A 134 13.98 -8.40 -9.86
C SER A 134 13.08 -7.99 -11.03
N ASP A 135 11.77 -7.92 -10.81
CA ASP A 135 10.76 -7.55 -11.80
C ASP A 135 10.46 -6.05 -11.88
N THR A 136 10.89 -5.28 -10.86
CA THR A 136 10.45 -3.88 -10.67
C THR A 136 10.91 -2.96 -11.79
N ALA A 137 12.22 -2.94 -12.10
CA ALA A 137 12.76 -1.97 -13.06
C ALA A 137 12.13 -2.10 -14.45
N ALA A 138 12.02 -3.34 -14.96
CA ALA A 138 11.42 -3.60 -16.27
C ALA A 138 9.93 -3.22 -16.33
N ALA A 139 9.18 -3.54 -15.25
CA ALA A 139 7.77 -3.17 -15.16
C ALA A 139 7.57 -1.66 -15.12
N LEU A 140 8.35 -0.94 -14.31
CA LEU A 140 8.30 0.53 -14.23
C LEU A 140 8.66 1.21 -15.56
N GLN A 141 9.68 0.72 -16.27
CA GLN A 141 10.06 1.22 -17.60
C GLN A 141 8.94 1.02 -18.63
N TYR A 142 8.22 -0.07 -18.55
CA TYR A 142 7.04 -0.30 -19.38
C TYR A 142 5.90 0.65 -19.00
N LEU A 143 5.51 0.71 -17.73
CA LEU A 143 4.39 1.52 -17.22
C LEU A 143 4.61 3.02 -17.44
N LYS A 144 5.85 3.50 -17.38
CA LYS A 144 6.22 4.89 -17.65
C LYS A 144 5.80 5.41 -19.03
N LYS A 145 5.58 4.51 -19.98
CA LYS A 145 5.12 4.88 -21.34
C LYS A 145 3.65 5.31 -21.38
N TYR A 146 2.89 4.94 -20.35
CA TYR A 146 1.43 5.11 -20.30
C TYR A 146 0.96 5.98 -19.14
N TYR A 147 1.74 6.04 -18.06
CA TYR A 147 1.36 6.70 -16.82
C TYR A 147 2.38 7.73 -16.36
N LYS A 148 1.92 8.71 -15.61
CA LYS A 148 2.77 9.42 -14.67
C LYS A 148 3.09 8.48 -13.51
N LEU A 149 4.37 8.34 -13.17
CA LEU A 149 4.81 7.50 -12.03
C LEU A 149 5.22 8.41 -10.88
N VAL A 150 4.62 8.20 -9.73
CA VAL A 150 4.82 9.03 -8.54
C VAL A 150 5.14 8.15 -7.33
N ILE A 151 6.09 8.55 -6.52
CA ILE A 151 6.42 7.89 -5.26
C ILE A 151 5.74 8.57 -4.09
N LEU A 152 5.21 7.77 -3.16
CA LEU A 152 4.79 8.18 -1.81
C LEU A 152 5.39 7.19 -0.79
N SER A 153 6.49 7.56 -0.14
CA SER A 153 7.31 6.62 0.63
C SER A 153 7.59 7.08 2.06
N ASN A 154 7.56 6.12 2.99
CA ASN A 154 7.84 6.30 4.42
C ASN A 154 9.35 6.34 4.74
N VAL A 155 10.16 7.04 3.92
CA VAL A 155 11.59 7.21 4.18
C VAL A 155 12.01 8.67 4.06
N ASP A 156 13.28 8.96 4.32
CA ASP A 156 13.88 10.26 4.04
C ASP A 156 14.43 10.34 2.61
N ASN A 157 14.67 11.56 2.14
CA ASN A 157 15.10 11.84 0.79
C ASN A 157 16.44 11.19 0.42
N GLU A 158 17.39 11.15 1.36
CA GLU A 158 18.69 10.53 1.12
C GLU A 158 18.57 9.01 0.97
N SER A 159 17.82 8.35 1.89
CA SER A 159 17.55 6.91 1.81
C SER A 159 16.87 6.55 0.48
N PHE A 160 15.86 7.32 0.06
CA PHE A 160 15.20 7.09 -1.22
C PHE A 160 16.14 7.27 -2.41
N SER A 161 17.08 8.21 -2.37
CA SER A 161 18.01 8.46 -3.48
C SER A 161 18.82 7.23 -3.89
N PHE A 162 19.23 6.41 -2.93
CA PHE A 162 19.93 5.13 -3.19
C PHE A 162 19.00 4.08 -3.81
N SER A 163 17.76 4.00 -3.33
CA SER A 163 16.76 3.08 -3.88
C SER A 163 16.37 3.48 -5.30
N ASN A 164 16.19 4.78 -5.57
CA ASN A 164 15.84 5.31 -6.88
C ASN A 164 16.83 4.90 -7.99
N GLN A 165 18.11 4.83 -7.67
CA GLN A 165 19.14 4.36 -8.62
C GLN A 165 18.92 2.92 -9.09
N LYS A 166 18.25 2.08 -8.28
CA LYS A 166 17.97 0.67 -8.57
C LYS A 166 16.67 0.48 -9.37
N LEU A 167 15.78 1.47 -9.38
CA LEU A 167 14.45 1.37 -9.99
C LEU A 167 14.47 1.60 -11.51
N GLY A 168 15.54 2.19 -12.06
CA GLY A 168 15.79 2.26 -13.50
C GLY A 168 14.82 3.11 -14.30
N VAL A 169 14.12 4.06 -13.66
CA VAL A 169 13.14 4.95 -14.28
C VAL A 169 13.18 6.34 -13.63
N SER A 170 12.82 7.38 -14.38
CA SER A 170 12.60 8.73 -13.81
C SER A 170 11.15 8.87 -13.40
N PHE A 171 10.88 9.11 -12.12
CA PHE A 171 9.55 9.42 -11.62
C PHE A 171 9.15 10.86 -11.96
N ASP A 172 7.84 11.10 -12.19
CA ASP A 172 7.31 12.44 -12.43
C ASP A 172 7.27 13.27 -11.14
N ALA A 173 7.14 12.60 -9.99
CA ALA A 173 7.27 13.21 -8.68
C ALA A 173 7.70 12.16 -7.63
N ILE A 174 8.37 12.63 -6.60
CA ILE A 174 8.80 11.84 -5.45
C ILE A 174 8.38 12.60 -4.21
N TYR A 175 7.63 11.94 -3.32
CA TYR A 175 7.19 12.48 -2.05
C TYR A 175 7.59 11.50 -0.94
N THR A 176 8.40 11.98 0.00
CA THR A 176 8.89 11.19 1.12
C THR A 176 8.26 11.65 2.42
N ALA A 177 8.37 10.83 3.46
CA ALA A 177 7.96 11.24 4.82
C ALA A 177 8.71 12.50 5.30
N GLU A 178 9.95 12.73 4.83
CA GLU A 178 10.71 13.95 5.13
C GLU A 178 10.07 15.18 4.50
N ASP A 179 9.59 15.10 3.24
CA ASP A 179 8.91 16.21 2.55
C ASP A 179 7.56 16.55 3.20
N VAL A 180 6.84 15.52 3.66
CA VAL A 180 5.51 15.67 4.29
C VAL A 180 5.64 16.09 5.76
N GLY A 181 6.73 15.69 6.43
CA GLY A 181 6.89 15.81 7.88
C GLY A 181 6.06 14.79 8.67
N SER A 182 5.65 13.68 8.03
CA SER A 182 4.76 12.67 8.59
C SER A 182 4.93 11.33 7.89
N TYR A 183 4.68 10.24 8.61
CA TYR A 183 4.67 8.87 8.08
C TYR A 183 3.25 8.40 7.73
N LYS A 184 3.09 7.61 6.65
CA LYS A 184 1.88 6.80 6.46
C LYS A 184 1.71 5.85 7.66
N PRO A 185 0.49 5.56 8.11
CA PRO A 185 -0.80 5.80 7.49
C PRO A 185 -1.44 7.17 7.79
N ALA A 186 -0.71 8.16 8.34
CA ALA A 186 -1.29 9.47 8.64
C ALA A 186 -1.90 10.10 7.36
N PRO A 187 -3.15 10.61 7.43
CA PRO A 187 -3.85 11.17 6.26
C PRO A 187 -3.12 12.32 5.56
N ALA A 188 -2.24 13.03 6.27
CA ALA A 188 -1.43 14.11 5.74
C ALA A 188 -0.62 13.70 4.50
N ASN A 189 -0.13 12.45 4.46
CA ASN A 189 0.68 11.93 3.37
C ASN A 189 -0.13 11.87 2.06
N PHE A 190 -1.32 11.27 2.10
CA PHE A 190 -2.20 11.15 0.95
C PHE A 190 -2.74 12.51 0.51
N LYS A 191 -3.12 13.36 1.47
CA LYS A 191 -3.54 14.73 1.16
C LYS A 191 -2.44 15.52 0.44
N TYR A 192 -1.21 15.47 0.96
CA TYR A 192 -0.07 16.13 0.34
C TYR A 192 0.14 15.65 -1.10
N MET A 193 0.19 14.33 -1.31
CA MET A 193 0.35 13.73 -2.63
C MET A 193 -0.76 14.19 -3.60
N LEU A 194 -2.03 14.07 -3.21
CA LEU A 194 -3.16 14.45 -4.06
C LEU A 194 -3.19 15.95 -4.39
N ASP A 195 -2.85 16.81 -3.43
CA ASP A 195 -2.76 18.26 -3.68
C ASP A 195 -1.63 18.59 -4.68
N LYS A 196 -0.50 17.89 -4.62
CA LYS A 196 0.60 18.04 -5.59
C LYS A 196 0.24 17.49 -6.97
N LEU A 197 -0.48 16.37 -7.04
CA LEU A 197 -0.91 15.77 -8.31
C LEU A 197 -1.87 16.69 -9.09
N LYS A 198 -2.68 17.50 -8.42
CA LYS A 198 -3.51 18.53 -9.06
C LYS A 198 -2.66 19.49 -9.92
N SER A 199 -1.48 19.87 -9.44
CA SER A 199 -0.56 20.74 -10.20
C SER A 199 0.06 20.05 -11.42
N LEU A 200 0.02 18.71 -11.46
CA LEU A 200 0.41 17.90 -12.62
C LEU A 200 -0.77 17.58 -13.55
N GLY A 201 -1.94 18.18 -13.30
CA GLY A 201 -3.16 17.98 -14.09
C GLY A 201 -3.83 16.61 -13.88
N VAL A 202 -3.63 15.98 -12.71
CA VAL A 202 -4.20 14.67 -12.38
C VAL A 202 -5.20 14.82 -11.23
N THR A 203 -6.42 14.34 -11.43
CA THR A 203 -7.48 14.30 -10.42
C THR A 203 -7.40 12.99 -9.62
N GLN A 204 -8.04 12.94 -8.46
CA GLN A 204 -8.03 11.74 -7.61
C GLN A 204 -8.60 10.50 -8.33
N SER A 205 -9.67 10.65 -9.12
CA SER A 205 -10.29 9.54 -9.89
C SER A 205 -9.38 8.99 -10.99
N GLU A 206 -8.33 9.69 -11.38
CA GLU A 206 -7.35 9.29 -12.38
C GLU A 206 -6.09 8.65 -11.77
N VAL A 207 -6.07 8.45 -10.43
CA VAL A 207 -4.93 7.89 -9.69
C VAL A 207 -5.25 6.47 -9.24
N LEU A 208 -4.33 5.54 -9.51
CA LEU A 208 -4.31 4.22 -8.91
C LEU A 208 -3.12 4.12 -7.94
N HIS A 209 -3.39 4.00 -6.65
CA HIS A 209 -2.35 3.83 -5.64
C HIS A 209 -1.91 2.37 -5.56
N THR A 210 -0.63 2.12 -5.79
CA THR A 210 -0.07 0.77 -5.95
C THR A 210 0.88 0.46 -4.80
N ALA A 211 0.55 -0.52 -3.97
CA ALA A 211 1.27 -0.79 -2.73
C ALA A 211 1.16 -2.26 -2.28
N GLU A 212 2.10 -2.70 -1.46
CA GLU A 212 2.03 -3.95 -0.72
C GLU A 212 1.29 -3.78 0.61
N SER A 213 1.53 -2.70 1.35
CA SER A 213 1.10 -2.56 2.73
C SER A 213 -0.39 -2.27 2.88
N MET A 214 -1.12 -3.24 3.47
CA MET A 214 -2.52 -3.04 3.82
C MET A 214 -2.71 -1.97 4.91
N PHE A 215 -1.76 -1.87 5.84
CA PHE A 215 -1.83 -0.92 6.95
C PHE A 215 -1.46 0.51 6.55
N HIS A 216 -0.31 0.68 5.89
CA HIS A 216 0.23 2.02 5.58
C HIS A 216 -0.44 2.67 4.37
N ASP A 217 -0.98 1.86 3.43
CA ASP A 217 -1.38 2.33 2.11
C ASP A 217 -2.86 2.07 1.82
N HIS A 218 -3.32 0.82 1.80
CA HIS A 218 -4.70 0.49 1.40
C HIS A 218 -5.73 1.01 2.39
N LYS A 219 -5.48 0.90 3.69
CA LYS A 219 -6.39 1.41 4.72
C LYS A 219 -6.64 2.93 4.61
N PRO A 220 -5.62 3.79 4.55
CA PRO A 220 -5.84 5.23 4.33
C PRO A 220 -6.34 5.56 2.93
N ALA A 221 -5.97 4.81 1.87
CA ALA A 221 -6.54 4.99 0.53
C ALA A 221 -8.05 4.74 0.52
N ASN A 222 -8.52 3.66 1.14
CA ASN A 222 -9.96 3.38 1.30
C ASN A 222 -10.69 4.50 2.05
N ALA A 223 -10.09 5.03 3.12
CA ALA A 223 -10.70 6.08 3.93
C ALA A 223 -11.01 7.36 3.15
N ILE A 224 -10.32 7.60 2.03
CA ILE A 224 -10.50 8.77 1.17
C ILE A 224 -11.10 8.43 -0.20
N GLY A 225 -11.52 7.17 -0.42
CA GLY A 225 -12.07 6.71 -1.71
C GLY A 225 -11.07 6.75 -2.86
N LEU A 226 -9.79 6.53 -2.59
CA LEU A 226 -8.75 6.43 -3.61
C LEU A 226 -8.64 4.98 -4.09
N ALA A 227 -8.71 4.77 -5.40
CA ALA A 227 -8.53 3.46 -6.01
C ALA A 227 -7.13 2.90 -5.70
N SER A 228 -7.07 1.59 -5.45
CA SER A 228 -5.82 0.95 -5.04
C SER A 228 -5.57 -0.41 -5.69
N CYS A 229 -4.30 -0.68 -5.93
CA CYS A 229 -3.78 -1.92 -6.50
C CYS A 229 -2.85 -2.59 -5.50
N TRP A 230 -3.21 -3.77 -5.03
CA TRP A 230 -2.40 -4.54 -4.10
C TRP A 230 -1.34 -5.36 -4.84
N ILE A 231 -0.07 -5.07 -4.58
CA ILE A 231 1.06 -5.89 -5.01
C ILE A 231 1.41 -6.86 -3.88
N TYR A 232 0.73 -8.01 -3.89
CA TYR A 232 0.84 -9.01 -2.83
C TYR A 232 2.15 -9.78 -2.90
N ARG A 233 3.26 -9.12 -2.51
CA ARG A 233 4.62 -9.70 -2.53
C ARG A 233 4.75 -10.91 -1.61
N ARG A 234 4.01 -10.92 -0.52
CA ARG A 234 4.01 -11.98 0.49
C ARG A 234 3.04 -13.13 0.21
N HIS A 235 2.62 -13.35 -1.04
CA HIS A 235 1.62 -14.37 -1.40
C HIS A 235 2.02 -15.82 -1.01
N ASN A 236 3.30 -16.09 -0.76
CA ASN A 236 3.82 -17.37 -0.29
C ASN A 236 4.21 -17.37 1.21
N ASP A 237 4.05 -16.24 1.90
CA ASP A 237 4.41 -16.08 3.30
C ASP A 237 3.17 -15.91 4.18
N GLN A 238 3.31 -16.23 5.47
CA GLN A 238 2.26 -15.99 6.45
C GLN A 238 2.43 -14.62 7.12
N GLY A 239 1.32 -14.04 7.57
CA GLY A 239 1.30 -12.78 8.31
C GLY A 239 1.64 -11.55 7.45
N PHE A 240 1.88 -10.44 8.12
CA PHE A 240 2.11 -9.14 7.49
C PHE A 240 3.60 -8.77 7.40
N GLY A 241 4.51 -9.63 7.91
CA GLY A 241 5.96 -9.40 7.85
C GLY A 241 6.38 -8.13 8.58
N ALA A 242 7.06 -7.25 7.87
CA ALA A 242 7.56 -5.98 8.42
C ALA A 242 6.51 -4.86 8.46
N THR A 243 5.23 -5.13 8.16
CA THR A 243 4.13 -4.16 8.32
C THR A 243 3.22 -4.52 9.49
N MET A 244 2.50 -3.53 10.00
CA MET A 244 1.50 -3.75 11.03
C MET A 244 0.25 -4.44 10.46
N ASN A 245 -0.41 -5.25 11.29
CA ASN A 245 -1.71 -5.81 10.96
C ASN A 245 -2.73 -4.65 10.80
N PRO A 246 -3.47 -4.54 9.68
CA PRO A 246 -4.46 -3.49 9.47
C PRO A 246 -5.70 -3.62 10.37
N GLY A 247 -5.86 -4.75 11.05
CA GLY A 247 -7.12 -5.15 11.72
C GLY A 247 -8.09 -5.73 10.71
N GLU A 248 -9.09 -4.97 10.30
CA GLU A 248 -9.94 -5.32 9.17
C GLU A 248 -9.17 -5.13 7.85
N MET A 249 -9.29 -6.12 6.95
CA MET A 249 -8.65 -6.06 5.63
C MET A 249 -9.30 -4.98 4.77
N PRO A 250 -8.53 -3.98 4.31
CA PRO A 250 -9.05 -2.96 3.40
C PRO A 250 -9.43 -3.57 2.05
N LYS A 251 -10.34 -2.88 1.35
CA LYS A 251 -10.66 -3.21 -0.05
C LYS A 251 -9.52 -2.78 -0.97
N TYR A 252 -9.46 -3.40 -2.12
CA TYR A 252 -8.57 -3.03 -3.23
C TYR A 252 -9.29 -3.28 -4.55
N ASP A 253 -8.97 -2.52 -5.59
CA ASP A 253 -9.62 -2.63 -6.89
C ASP A 253 -8.90 -3.64 -7.79
N PHE A 254 -7.57 -3.76 -7.63
CA PHE A 254 -6.75 -4.72 -8.36
C PHE A 254 -5.81 -5.44 -7.40
N ARG A 255 -5.42 -6.68 -7.77
CA ARG A 255 -4.43 -7.46 -7.04
C ARG A 255 -3.53 -8.22 -8.00
N PHE A 256 -2.22 -8.11 -7.78
CA PHE A 256 -1.19 -8.86 -8.48
C PHE A 256 -0.15 -9.37 -7.48
N THR A 257 0.60 -10.41 -7.82
CA THR A 257 1.67 -10.92 -6.96
C THR A 257 3.01 -10.26 -7.27
N SER A 258 3.09 -9.50 -8.36
CA SER A 258 4.31 -8.82 -8.80
C SER A 258 4.02 -7.60 -9.67
N MET A 259 5.00 -6.72 -9.82
CA MET A 259 4.93 -5.60 -10.77
C MET A 259 4.91 -6.09 -12.22
N ALA A 260 5.53 -7.23 -12.50
CA ALA A 260 5.50 -7.86 -13.83
C ALA A 260 4.08 -8.30 -14.21
N GLU A 261 3.31 -8.87 -13.27
CA GLU A 261 1.90 -9.23 -13.49
C GLU A 261 1.02 -8.00 -13.75
N LEU A 262 1.20 -6.93 -12.98
CA LEU A 262 0.51 -5.65 -13.24
C LEU A 262 0.80 -5.13 -14.66
N ALA A 263 2.08 -5.10 -15.06
CA ALA A 263 2.49 -4.65 -16.38
C ALA A 263 1.89 -5.55 -17.50
N LYS A 264 1.86 -6.86 -17.28
CA LYS A 264 1.26 -7.82 -18.22
C LYS A 264 -0.24 -7.61 -18.34
N ALA A 265 -0.96 -7.47 -17.23
CA ALA A 265 -2.41 -7.23 -17.23
C ALA A 265 -2.76 -5.93 -17.99
N HIS A 266 -1.97 -4.86 -17.81
CA HIS A 266 -2.14 -3.64 -18.59
C HIS A 266 -1.92 -3.86 -20.10
N GLN A 267 -0.89 -4.66 -20.50
CA GLN A 267 -0.66 -5.00 -21.90
C GLN A 267 -1.85 -5.76 -22.51
N GLU A 268 -2.45 -6.65 -21.75
CA GLU A 268 -3.62 -7.43 -22.18
C GLU A 268 -4.84 -6.51 -22.39
N GLN A 269 -5.07 -5.57 -21.47
CA GLN A 269 -6.17 -4.59 -21.60
C GLN A 269 -6.01 -3.62 -22.79
N LEU A 270 -4.77 -3.28 -23.18
CA LEU A 270 -4.52 -2.46 -24.37
C LEU A 270 -4.81 -3.19 -25.70
N ARG A 271 -4.92 -4.53 -25.68
CA ARG A 271 -5.17 -5.34 -26.87
C ARG A 271 -6.64 -5.75 -27.02
N ALA A 272 -7.41 -5.63 -25.92
CA ALA A 272 -8.82 -5.95 -25.86
C ALA A 272 -9.70 -4.81 -26.38
#